data_be131ce4c56ab5fb9512065df2cea2b0
#
_entry.id   be131ce4c56ab5fb9512065df2cea2b0
#
_cell.length_a   1.000
_cell.length_b   1.000
_cell.length_c   1.000
_cell.angle_alpha   90.00
_cell.angle_beta   90.00
_cell.angle_gamma   90.00
#
_symmetry.space_group_name_H-M   'P 1'
#
loop_
_entity.id
_entity.type
_entity.pdbx_description
1 polymer ?
#
loop_
_entity_poly.entity_id
_entity_poly.type
_entity_poly.pdbx_seq_one_letter_code
_entity_poly.pdbx_strand_id
1 'polypeptide(L)'
;MSDAKRLVWDLPLRLFHWIFATCIVASYVTAKLGFDWMQWHFYLGYTTIGLLVFRVLWGFFGPRHARFSSFLHKPSAIWLYVRGMFSRNSTPSIGHNPVGGLMVILMIVLVAIQAGTGLFTTDAVVWAGPYNPAVSESTAGLLSTVHNWNFNFIIAAVGLHVAAIVFYALYKNQNLVVPMLHGHKPATLVPEHEAISSSQLLKALVVSLVAAGFVYWLLAHAPVVSDNTY
;
A
#
# COMPACT_ATOMS: atom_id res chain seq x y z
N MET A 1 -24.83 0.68 29.19
CA MET A 1 -24.99 0.32 27.76
C MET A 1 -23.72 -0.42 27.36
N SER A 2 -23.81 -1.66 26.84
CA SER A 2 -22.64 -2.48 26.57
C SER A 2 -21.76 -1.82 25.52
N ASP A 3 -20.45 -1.72 25.78
CA ASP A 3 -19.41 -1.29 24.85
C ASP A 3 -19.21 -2.32 23.72
N ALA A 4 -20.28 -2.78 23.12
CA ALA A 4 -20.24 -3.78 22.05
C ALA A 4 -19.45 -3.19 20.87
N LYS A 5 -18.45 -3.96 20.42
CA LYS A 5 -17.58 -3.61 19.30
C LYS A 5 -17.78 -4.61 18.17
N ARG A 6 -17.73 -4.14 16.93
CA ARG A 6 -17.84 -4.98 15.73
C ARG A 6 -16.57 -4.90 14.90
N LEU A 7 -16.15 -6.05 14.36
CA LEU A 7 -14.96 -6.15 13.54
C LEU A 7 -15.24 -5.56 12.15
N VAL A 8 -14.39 -4.61 11.73
CA VAL A 8 -14.45 -3.93 10.41
C VAL A 8 -13.17 -4.17 9.62
N TRP A 9 -12.01 -4.03 10.26
CA TRP A 9 -10.71 -4.23 9.62
C TRP A 9 -10.10 -5.56 10.03
N ASP A 10 -9.97 -6.47 9.06
CA ASP A 10 -9.35 -7.78 9.29
C ASP A 10 -7.87 -7.66 9.64
N LEU A 11 -7.34 -8.64 10.36
CA LEU A 11 -5.95 -8.64 10.81
C LEU A 11 -4.95 -8.63 9.64
N PRO A 12 -5.12 -9.44 8.56
CA PRO A 12 -4.23 -9.40 7.40
C PRO A 12 -4.12 -8.02 6.76
N LEU A 13 -5.25 -7.30 6.57
CA LEU A 13 -5.23 -5.95 6.01
C LEU A 13 -4.49 -4.96 6.90
N ARG A 14 -4.66 -5.07 8.23
CA ARG A 14 -3.97 -4.22 9.21
C ARG A 14 -2.47 -4.48 9.25
N LEU A 15 -2.06 -5.74 9.26
CA LEU A 15 -0.64 -6.13 9.17
C LEU A 15 -0.03 -5.65 7.87
N PHE A 16 -0.70 -5.88 6.73
CA PHE A 16 -0.29 -5.32 5.45
C PHE A 16 -0.04 -3.81 5.55
N HIS A 17 -1.00 -3.05 6.07
CA HIS A 17 -0.89 -1.58 6.14
C HIS A 17 0.34 -1.13 6.94
N TRP A 18 0.56 -1.69 8.13
CA TRP A 18 1.66 -1.26 8.98
C TRP A 18 3.03 -1.73 8.47
N ILE A 19 3.13 -2.96 7.95
CA ILE A 19 4.36 -3.46 7.34
C ILE A 19 4.67 -2.65 6.07
N PHE A 20 3.67 -2.36 5.25
CA PHE A 20 3.83 -1.57 4.03
C PHE A 20 4.30 -0.14 4.33
N ALA A 21 3.71 0.54 5.30
CA ALA A 21 4.16 1.85 5.74
C ALA A 21 5.60 1.82 6.27
N THR A 22 5.96 0.80 7.06
CA THR A 22 7.33 0.60 7.54
C THR A 22 8.31 0.37 6.38
N CYS A 23 7.96 -0.46 5.39
CA CYS A 23 8.80 -0.69 4.21
C CYS A 23 9.05 0.60 3.42
N ILE A 24 8.02 1.45 3.22
CA ILE A 24 8.18 2.73 2.52
C ILE A 24 9.16 3.64 3.27
N VAL A 25 8.98 3.80 4.59
CA VAL A 25 9.87 4.63 5.41
C VAL A 25 11.30 4.07 5.44
N ALA A 26 11.43 2.76 5.67
CA ALA A 26 12.74 2.10 5.72
C ALA A 26 13.46 2.14 4.36
N SER A 27 12.73 1.98 3.24
CA SER A 27 13.30 2.14 1.89
C SER A 27 13.84 3.54 1.65
N TYR A 28 13.12 4.57 2.11
CA TYR A 28 13.63 5.94 2.04
C TYR A 28 14.89 6.13 2.88
N VAL A 29 14.87 5.66 4.12
CA VAL A 29 16.02 5.80 5.03
C VAL A 29 17.25 5.09 4.46
N THR A 30 17.11 3.84 4.02
CA THR A 30 18.23 3.06 3.45
C THR A 30 18.80 3.69 2.18
N ALA A 31 17.94 4.24 1.30
CA ALA A 31 18.39 4.99 0.12
C ALA A 31 19.17 6.26 0.48
N LYS A 32 18.83 6.94 1.60
CA LYS A 32 19.53 8.14 2.06
C LYS A 32 20.83 7.85 2.82
N LEU A 33 20.90 6.70 3.48
CA LEU A 33 22.12 6.25 4.14
C LEU A 33 23.22 5.82 3.16
N GLY A 34 22.87 5.55 1.92
CA GLY A 34 23.82 5.35 0.82
C GLY A 34 24.32 3.92 0.69
N PHE A 35 25.56 3.78 0.19
CA PHE A 35 26.14 2.56 -0.34
C PHE A 35 25.99 1.32 0.57
N ASP A 36 26.34 1.42 1.83
CA ASP A 36 26.35 0.28 2.77
C ASP A 36 24.93 -0.24 3.09
N TRP A 37 23.91 0.58 2.82
CA TRP A 37 22.51 0.26 3.11
C TRP A 37 21.70 -0.07 1.86
N MET A 38 22.29 0.01 0.67
CA MET A 38 21.57 -0.19 -0.59
C MET A 38 21.05 -1.62 -0.73
N GLN A 39 21.76 -2.62 -0.23
CA GLN A 39 21.28 -4.00 -0.21
C GLN A 39 19.95 -4.14 0.56
N TRP A 40 19.82 -3.44 1.70
CA TRP A 40 18.56 -3.41 2.46
C TRP A 40 17.45 -2.69 1.71
N HIS A 41 17.79 -1.64 0.95
CA HIS A 41 16.84 -0.98 0.07
C HIS A 41 16.24 -1.96 -0.95
N PHE A 42 17.05 -2.80 -1.58
CA PHE A 42 16.57 -3.84 -2.48
C PHE A 42 15.66 -4.86 -1.78
N TYR A 43 16.05 -5.37 -0.61
CA TYR A 43 15.22 -6.33 0.14
C TYR A 43 13.87 -5.74 0.54
N LEU A 44 13.84 -4.48 0.94
CA LEU A 44 12.61 -3.75 1.24
C LEU A 44 11.77 -3.54 -0.02
N GLY A 45 12.41 -3.28 -1.16
CA GLY A 45 11.75 -3.19 -2.46
C GLY A 45 11.07 -4.51 -2.86
N TYR A 46 11.75 -5.64 -2.74
CA TYR A 46 11.20 -6.97 -3.03
C TYR A 46 10.05 -7.32 -2.07
N THR A 47 10.21 -7.00 -0.79
CA THR A 47 9.14 -7.15 0.20
C THR A 47 7.92 -6.31 -0.17
N THR A 48 8.15 -5.07 -0.63
CA THR A 48 7.08 -4.16 -1.09
C THR A 48 6.34 -4.71 -2.30
N ILE A 49 7.04 -5.35 -3.26
CA ILE A 49 6.40 -6.05 -4.39
C ILE A 49 5.49 -7.17 -3.88
N GLY A 50 5.96 -8.00 -2.96
CA GLY A 50 5.16 -9.06 -2.35
C GLY A 50 3.91 -8.53 -1.63
N LEU A 51 4.07 -7.43 -0.89
CA LEU A 51 2.96 -6.75 -0.23
C LEU A 51 1.95 -6.15 -1.23
N LEU A 52 2.40 -5.62 -2.35
CA LEU A 52 1.52 -5.12 -3.41
C LEU A 52 0.72 -6.26 -4.04
N VAL A 53 1.36 -7.38 -4.37
CA VAL A 53 0.67 -8.57 -4.89
C VAL A 53 -0.35 -9.08 -3.86
N PHE A 54 0.04 -9.21 -2.59
CA PHE A 54 -0.89 -9.54 -1.52
C PHE A 54 -2.08 -8.58 -1.48
N ARG A 55 -1.85 -7.27 -1.50
CA ARG A 55 -2.91 -6.26 -1.40
C ARG A 55 -3.88 -6.31 -2.58
N VAL A 56 -3.37 -6.50 -3.78
CA VAL A 56 -4.21 -6.64 -4.97
C VAL A 56 -5.09 -7.88 -4.85
N LEU A 57 -4.50 -9.04 -4.55
CA LEU A 57 -5.26 -10.28 -4.36
C LEU A 57 -6.26 -10.16 -3.20
N TRP A 58 -5.85 -9.58 -2.06
CA TRP A 58 -6.72 -9.36 -0.91
C TRP A 58 -7.86 -8.37 -1.21
N GLY A 59 -7.65 -7.47 -2.17
CA GLY A 59 -8.68 -6.58 -2.70
C GLY A 59 -9.77 -7.26 -3.50
N PHE A 60 -9.54 -8.48 -3.96
CA PHE A 60 -10.55 -9.30 -4.64
C PHE A 60 -11.12 -10.40 -3.72
N PHE A 61 -10.27 -11.07 -2.96
CA PHE A 61 -10.61 -12.30 -2.24
C PHE A 61 -10.79 -12.11 -0.73
N GLY A 62 -10.40 -10.97 -0.17
CA GLY A 62 -10.47 -10.67 1.25
C GLY A 62 -11.89 -10.44 1.78
N PRO A 63 -12.02 -10.12 3.08
CA PRO A 63 -13.29 -9.74 3.69
C PRO A 63 -13.88 -8.47 3.09
N ARG A 64 -15.16 -8.21 3.39
CA ARG A 64 -15.96 -7.12 2.79
C ARG A 64 -15.21 -5.79 2.67
N HIS A 65 -14.71 -5.24 3.76
CA HIS A 65 -14.08 -3.91 3.77
C HIS A 65 -12.65 -3.87 3.19
N ALA A 66 -12.03 -5.03 2.93
CA ALA A 66 -10.78 -5.14 2.20
C ALA A 66 -10.96 -5.06 0.68
N ARG A 67 -12.16 -5.42 0.17
CA ARG A 67 -12.42 -5.54 -1.27
C ARG A 67 -12.52 -4.18 -1.94
N PHE A 68 -11.95 -4.09 -3.15
CA PHE A 68 -12.05 -2.91 -4.00
C PHE A 68 -13.51 -2.52 -4.29
N SER A 69 -14.39 -3.51 -4.53
CA SER A 69 -15.82 -3.29 -4.80
C SER A 69 -16.56 -2.62 -3.64
N SER A 70 -16.05 -2.69 -2.41
CA SER A 70 -16.71 -2.09 -1.24
C SER A 70 -16.40 -0.61 -1.04
N PHE A 71 -15.36 -0.09 -1.67
CA PHE A 71 -14.93 1.30 -1.45
C PHE A 71 -14.64 2.09 -2.74
N LEU A 72 -14.65 1.44 -3.90
CA LEU A 72 -14.60 2.16 -5.18
C LEU A 72 -16.01 2.66 -5.52
N HIS A 73 -16.17 3.97 -5.48
CA HIS A 73 -17.44 4.65 -5.72
C HIS A 73 -17.46 5.30 -7.09
N LYS A 74 -18.66 5.51 -7.62
CA LYS A 74 -18.85 6.27 -8.86
C LYS A 74 -18.39 7.73 -8.69
N PRO A 75 -17.90 8.40 -9.75
CA PRO A 75 -17.43 9.79 -9.67
C PRO A 75 -18.46 10.76 -9.08
N SER A 76 -19.75 10.56 -9.35
CA SER A 76 -20.83 11.35 -8.77
C SER A 76 -20.91 11.24 -7.24
N ALA A 77 -20.74 10.04 -6.70
CA ALA A 77 -20.73 9.82 -5.25
C ALA A 77 -19.48 10.44 -4.59
N ILE A 78 -18.33 10.36 -5.25
CA ILE A 78 -17.10 11.02 -4.79
C ILE A 78 -17.29 12.53 -4.74
N TRP A 79 -17.86 13.12 -5.81
CA TRP A 79 -18.14 14.54 -5.89
C TRP A 79 -19.10 15.02 -4.79
N LEU A 80 -20.20 14.28 -4.59
CA LEU A 80 -21.17 14.58 -3.53
C LEU A 80 -20.51 14.52 -2.15
N TYR A 81 -19.64 13.51 -1.92
CA TYR A 81 -18.90 13.38 -0.68
C TYR A 81 -17.94 14.55 -0.42
N VAL A 82 -17.20 14.99 -1.46
CA VAL A 82 -16.28 16.13 -1.37
C VAL A 82 -17.03 17.42 -1.01
N ARG A 83 -18.19 17.65 -1.63
CA ARG A 83 -19.05 18.83 -1.29
C ARG A 83 -19.50 18.84 0.18
N GLY A 84 -19.78 17.66 0.74
CA GLY A 84 -20.18 17.50 2.15
C GLY A 84 -19.01 17.33 3.13
N MET A 85 -17.76 17.29 2.67
CA MET A 85 -16.60 16.91 3.49
C MET A 85 -16.37 17.86 4.66
N PHE A 86 -16.68 19.13 4.52
CA PHE A 86 -16.52 20.12 5.60
C PHE A 86 -17.73 20.23 6.54
N SER A 87 -18.79 19.44 6.32
CA SER A 87 -19.92 19.38 7.26
C SER A 87 -19.53 18.57 8.49
N ARG A 88 -19.63 19.14 9.69
CA ARG A 88 -19.31 18.43 10.95
C ARG A 88 -20.29 17.29 11.25
N ASN A 89 -21.51 17.34 10.74
CA ASN A 89 -22.59 16.39 11.03
C ASN A 89 -22.66 15.22 10.04
N SER A 90 -21.60 14.97 9.24
CA SER A 90 -21.58 13.84 8.33
C SER A 90 -21.45 12.51 9.09
N THR A 91 -22.27 11.53 8.73
CA THR A 91 -22.18 10.16 9.30
C THR A 91 -20.82 9.54 9.03
N PRO A 92 -20.18 8.94 10.04
CA PRO A 92 -18.92 8.23 9.86
C PRO A 92 -19.06 7.06 8.89
N SER A 93 -18.10 6.91 7.98
CA SER A 93 -18.03 5.73 7.11
C SER A 93 -17.61 4.50 7.90
N ILE A 94 -18.22 3.33 7.60
CA ILE A 94 -17.88 2.07 8.26
C ILE A 94 -16.48 1.60 7.83
N GLY A 95 -16.27 1.43 6.54
CA GLY A 95 -14.98 1.16 5.91
C GLY A 95 -14.30 2.45 5.41
N HIS A 96 -13.75 2.40 4.20
CA HIS A 96 -13.20 3.60 3.54
C HIS A 96 -14.34 4.53 3.09
N ASN A 97 -14.15 5.82 3.30
CA ASN A 97 -14.99 6.81 2.63
C ASN A 97 -14.57 6.94 1.15
N PRO A 98 -15.39 7.57 0.28
CA PRO A 98 -15.11 7.66 -1.15
C PRO A 98 -13.73 8.26 -1.51
N VAL A 99 -13.27 9.28 -0.79
CA VAL A 99 -11.95 9.90 -1.01
C VAL A 99 -10.83 9.02 -0.45
N GLY A 100 -11.07 8.37 0.71
CA GLY A 100 -10.14 7.38 1.27
C GLY A 100 -9.93 6.17 0.35
N GLY A 101 -10.99 5.73 -0.33
CA GLY A 101 -10.89 4.68 -1.36
C GLY A 101 -9.99 5.09 -2.53
N LEU A 102 -10.11 6.34 -3.02
CA LEU A 102 -9.20 6.87 -4.04
C LEU A 102 -7.75 6.94 -3.55
N MET A 103 -7.54 7.34 -2.30
CA MET A 103 -6.20 7.37 -1.69
C MET A 103 -5.56 5.97 -1.68
N VAL A 104 -6.32 4.91 -1.39
CA VAL A 104 -5.82 3.53 -1.44
C VAL A 104 -5.34 3.18 -2.86
N ILE A 105 -6.11 3.50 -3.89
CA ILE A 105 -5.73 3.24 -5.28
C ILE A 105 -4.50 4.07 -5.67
N LEU A 106 -4.49 5.35 -5.35
CA LEU A 106 -3.35 6.24 -5.63
C LEU A 106 -2.06 5.69 -5.03
N MET A 107 -2.09 5.28 -3.74
CA MET A 107 -0.92 4.71 -3.07
C MET A 107 -0.45 3.41 -3.71
N ILE A 108 -1.38 2.49 -4.04
CA ILE A 108 -1.03 1.24 -4.73
C ILE A 108 -0.35 1.52 -6.07
N VAL A 109 -0.89 2.44 -6.87
CA VAL A 109 -0.33 2.78 -8.19
C VAL A 109 1.05 3.43 -8.06
N LEU A 110 1.19 4.44 -7.20
CA LEU A 110 2.47 5.12 -7.00
C LEU A 110 3.56 4.14 -6.51
N VAL A 111 3.23 3.29 -5.54
CA VAL A 111 4.22 2.33 -5.01
C VAL A 111 4.47 1.18 -6.00
N ALA A 112 3.49 0.80 -6.83
CA ALA A 112 3.72 -0.16 -7.91
C ALA A 112 4.68 0.40 -8.98
N ILE A 113 4.54 1.68 -9.37
CA ILE A 113 5.49 2.37 -10.24
C ILE A 113 6.87 2.40 -9.60
N GLN A 114 6.94 2.77 -8.31
CA GLN A 114 8.20 2.83 -7.56
C GLN A 114 8.93 1.49 -7.54
N ALA A 115 8.25 0.44 -7.10
CA ALA A 115 8.85 -0.89 -6.98
C ALA A 115 9.15 -1.51 -8.36
N GLY A 116 8.26 -1.31 -9.35
CA GLY A 116 8.45 -1.79 -10.71
C GLY A 116 9.65 -1.13 -11.40
N THR A 117 9.76 0.19 -11.33
CA THR A 117 10.92 0.90 -11.91
C THR A 117 12.22 0.56 -11.18
N GLY A 118 12.18 0.35 -9.87
CA GLY A 118 13.33 -0.05 -9.06
C GLY A 118 14.00 -1.36 -9.52
N LEU A 119 13.27 -2.25 -10.17
CA LEU A 119 13.84 -3.48 -10.73
C LEU A 119 14.84 -3.21 -11.87
N PHE A 120 14.79 -2.05 -12.50
CA PHE A 120 15.59 -1.70 -13.69
C PHE A 120 16.59 -0.57 -13.44
N THR A 121 16.56 0.06 -12.25
CA THR A 121 17.43 1.19 -11.92
C THR A 121 18.90 0.80 -11.86
N THR A 122 19.79 1.77 -11.99
CA THR A 122 21.23 1.62 -11.75
C THR A 122 21.79 2.94 -11.20
N ASP A 123 22.83 2.84 -10.36
CA ASP A 123 23.67 3.96 -9.96
C ASP A 123 24.89 4.13 -10.88
N ALA A 124 24.98 3.32 -11.95
CA ALA A 124 26.05 3.27 -12.93
C ALA A 124 27.44 2.93 -12.36
N VAL A 125 27.53 2.49 -11.09
CA VAL A 125 28.83 2.17 -10.43
C VAL A 125 28.81 0.74 -9.91
N VAL A 126 27.92 0.41 -8.97
CA VAL A 126 27.92 -0.90 -8.26
C VAL A 126 26.53 -1.49 -8.16
N TRP A 127 25.51 -0.64 -7.94
CA TRP A 127 24.17 -1.13 -7.63
C TRP A 127 23.25 -1.05 -8.82
N ALA A 128 22.69 -2.18 -9.22
CA ALA A 128 21.69 -2.27 -10.27
C ALA A 128 20.54 -3.16 -9.84
N GLY A 129 19.33 -2.81 -10.28
CA GLY A 129 18.15 -3.64 -10.12
C GLY A 129 18.29 -4.96 -10.89
N PRO A 130 17.63 -6.03 -10.44
CA PRO A 130 17.83 -7.39 -10.99
C PRO A 130 17.44 -7.51 -12.46
N TYR A 131 16.63 -6.62 -12.99
CA TYR A 131 16.21 -6.59 -14.39
C TYR A 131 16.90 -5.47 -15.21
N ASN A 132 17.88 -4.78 -14.63
CA ASN A 132 18.66 -3.77 -15.37
C ASN A 132 19.27 -4.35 -16.66
N PRO A 133 19.87 -5.56 -16.68
CA PRO A 133 20.44 -6.13 -17.89
C PRO A 133 19.42 -6.49 -18.99
N ALA A 134 18.13 -6.47 -18.69
CA ALA A 134 17.08 -6.78 -19.66
C ALA A 134 16.69 -5.60 -20.54
N VAL A 135 17.21 -4.39 -20.27
CA VAL A 135 16.84 -3.16 -20.97
C VAL A 135 18.06 -2.41 -21.47
N SER A 136 17.87 -1.52 -22.45
CA SER A 136 18.96 -0.65 -22.91
C SER A 136 19.34 0.37 -21.81
N GLU A 137 20.57 0.86 -21.88
CA GLU A 137 21.08 1.90 -20.96
C GLU A 137 20.19 3.15 -20.93
N SER A 138 19.70 3.59 -22.10
CA SER A 138 18.76 4.72 -22.20
C SER A 138 17.44 4.44 -21.47
N THR A 139 16.92 3.21 -21.57
CA THR A 139 15.70 2.79 -20.86
C THR A 139 15.94 2.72 -19.36
N ALA A 140 17.08 2.14 -18.93
CA ALA A 140 17.46 2.09 -17.52
C ALA A 140 17.58 3.50 -16.92
N GLY A 141 18.19 4.45 -17.65
CA GLY A 141 18.28 5.85 -17.25
C GLY A 141 16.92 6.53 -17.11
N LEU A 142 15.99 6.27 -18.05
CA LEU A 142 14.63 6.77 -17.96
C LEU A 142 13.90 6.19 -16.73
N LEU A 143 13.98 4.88 -16.51
CA LEU A 143 13.33 4.21 -15.37
C LEU A 143 13.92 4.66 -14.03
N SER A 144 15.24 4.91 -13.96
CA SER A 144 15.90 5.52 -12.80
C SER A 144 15.37 6.93 -12.52
N THR A 145 15.18 7.73 -13.58
CA THR A 145 14.58 9.06 -13.47
C THR A 145 13.15 8.99 -12.94
N VAL A 146 12.33 8.10 -13.50
CA VAL A 146 10.95 7.87 -13.03
C VAL A 146 10.94 7.42 -11.57
N HIS A 147 11.81 6.48 -11.17
CA HIS A 147 11.93 5.99 -9.80
C HIS A 147 12.21 7.15 -8.82
N ASN A 148 13.17 8.01 -9.16
CA ASN A 148 13.57 9.15 -8.33
C ASN A 148 12.47 10.20 -8.21
N TRP A 149 11.82 10.56 -9.33
CA TRP A 149 10.74 11.55 -9.32
C TRP A 149 9.45 11.05 -8.68
N ASN A 150 9.08 9.80 -8.94
CA ASN A 150 7.87 9.19 -8.39
C ASN A 150 7.88 9.16 -6.86
N PHE A 151 9.05 9.07 -6.25
CA PHE A 151 9.17 9.13 -4.80
C PHE A 151 8.64 10.44 -4.19
N ASN A 152 8.80 11.57 -4.89
CA ASN A 152 8.24 12.86 -4.44
C ASN A 152 6.70 12.81 -4.42
N PHE A 153 6.07 12.13 -5.38
CA PHE A 153 4.62 11.93 -5.38
C PHE A 153 4.18 11.01 -4.25
N ILE A 154 4.97 9.98 -3.91
CA ILE A 154 4.71 9.13 -2.74
C ILE A 154 4.75 9.95 -1.46
N ILE A 155 5.78 10.79 -1.24
CA ILE A 155 5.86 11.67 -0.06
C ILE A 155 4.64 12.60 0.00
N ALA A 156 4.27 13.22 -1.10
CA ALA A 156 3.11 14.10 -1.16
C ALA A 156 1.81 13.35 -0.82
N ALA A 157 1.63 12.14 -1.37
CA ALA A 157 0.46 11.31 -1.09
C ALA A 157 0.42 10.84 0.38
N VAL A 158 1.56 10.44 0.96
CA VAL A 158 1.67 10.10 2.40
C VAL A 158 1.36 11.33 3.26
N GLY A 159 1.90 12.49 2.92
CA GLY A 159 1.61 13.75 3.62
C GLY A 159 0.12 14.08 3.59
N LEU A 160 -0.53 13.96 2.41
CA LEU A 160 -1.97 14.17 2.28
C LEU A 160 -2.78 13.13 3.07
N HIS A 161 -2.36 11.86 3.08
CA HIS A 161 -2.99 10.81 3.88
C HIS A 161 -2.92 11.11 5.38
N VAL A 162 -1.76 11.49 5.90
CA VAL A 162 -1.59 11.87 7.32
C VAL A 162 -2.40 13.13 7.64
N ALA A 163 -2.37 14.14 6.77
CA ALA A 163 -3.17 15.35 6.94
C ALA A 163 -4.68 15.05 7.00
N ALA A 164 -5.17 14.12 6.16
CA ALA A 164 -6.55 13.68 6.22
C ALA A 164 -6.86 12.99 7.57
N ILE A 165 -5.99 12.12 8.08
CA ILE A 165 -6.17 11.47 9.39
C ILE A 165 -6.29 12.52 10.50
N VAL A 166 -5.40 13.53 10.49
CA VAL A 166 -5.42 14.64 11.46
C VAL A 166 -6.71 15.47 11.33
N PHE A 167 -7.14 15.77 10.09
CA PHE A 167 -8.40 16.46 9.84
C PHE A 167 -9.60 15.69 10.39
N TYR A 168 -9.66 14.38 10.17
CA TYR A 168 -10.74 13.54 10.72
C TYR A 168 -10.70 13.52 12.26
N ALA A 169 -9.52 13.41 12.84
CA ALA A 169 -9.37 13.39 14.30
C ALA A 169 -9.80 14.72 14.93
N LEU A 170 -9.31 15.86 14.41
CA LEU A 170 -9.49 17.16 15.05
C LEU A 170 -10.80 17.85 14.63
N TYR A 171 -11.16 17.78 13.35
CA TYR A 171 -12.33 18.51 12.84
C TYR A 171 -13.62 17.69 12.90
N LYS A 172 -13.52 16.37 12.57
CA LYS A 172 -14.66 15.46 12.54
C LYS A 172 -14.89 14.70 13.84
N ASN A 173 -13.98 14.79 14.82
CA ASN A 173 -13.96 13.99 16.05
C ASN A 173 -14.04 12.47 15.76
N GLN A 174 -13.39 12.01 14.67
CA GLN A 174 -13.37 10.62 14.24
C GLN A 174 -11.94 10.06 14.30
N ASN A 175 -11.69 9.15 15.22
CA ASN A 175 -10.41 8.47 15.31
C ASN A 175 -10.32 7.35 14.27
N LEU A 176 -9.47 7.51 13.26
CA LEU A 176 -9.24 6.51 12.21
C LEU A 176 -8.08 5.55 12.54
N VAL A 177 -7.18 5.95 13.44
CA VAL A 177 -5.98 5.16 13.80
C VAL A 177 -6.34 3.97 14.68
N VAL A 178 -7.12 4.18 15.73
CA VAL A 178 -7.48 3.12 16.70
C VAL A 178 -8.15 1.93 16.02
N PRO A 179 -9.15 2.10 15.13
CA PRO A 179 -9.71 0.97 14.39
C PRO A 179 -8.69 0.26 13.50
N MET A 180 -7.68 0.96 12.98
CA MET A 180 -6.61 0.36 12.17
C MET A 180 -5.60 -0.42 13.02
N LEU A 181 -5.52 -0.17 14.33
CA LEU A 181 -4.73 -0.96 15.28
C LEU A 181 -5.49 -2.21 15.76
N HIS A 182 -6.76 -2.06 16.16
CA HIS A 182 -7.52 -3.13 16.83
C HIS A 182 -8.55 -3.84 15.94
N GLY A 183 -8.90 -3.27 14.78
CA GLY A 183 -9.85 -3.83 13.83
C GLY A 183 -11.32 -3.50 14.11
N HIS A 184 -11.65 -2.94 15.26
CA HIS A 184 -13.03 -2.81 15.74
C HIS A 184 -13.50 -1.36 15.74
N LYS A 185 -14.81 -1.18 15.51
CA LYS A 185 -15.54 0.06 15.72
C LYS A 185 -16.73 -0.16 16.68
N PRO A 186 -17.24 0.89 17.34
CA PRO A 186 -18.45 0.79 18.18
C PRO A 186 -19.63 0.20 17.40
N ALA A 187 -20.38 -0.69 18.02
CA ALA A 187 -21.55 -1.31 17.40
C ALA A 187 -22.65 -0.31 17.03
N THR A 188 -22.66 0.86 17.66
CA THR A 188 -23.55 1.97 17.34
C THR A 188 -23.26 2.59 15.94
N LEU A 189 -22.05 2.45 15.43
CA LEU A 189 -21.62 2.95 14.12
C LEU A 189 -21.63 1.88 13.03
N VAL A 190 -21.68 0.59 13.41
CA VAL A 190 -21.55 -0.52 12.47
C VAL A 190 -22.79 -1.42 12.61
N PRO A 191 -23.72 -1.42 11.62
CA PRO A 191 -24.81 -2.39 11.59
C PRO A 191 -24.26 -3.83 11.57
N GLU A 192 -25.04 -4.77 12.10
CA GLU A 192 -24.58 -6.18 12.23
C GLU A 192 -24.23 -6.80 10.88
N HIS A 193 -25.03 -6.56 9.86
CA HIS A 193 -24.79 -7.05 8.49
C HIS A 193 -23.57 -6.45 7.80
N GLU A 194 -23.00 -5.36 8.34
CA GLU A 194 -21.77 -4.73 7.84
C GLU A 194 -20.51 -5.25 8.55
N ALA A 195 -20.67 -5.85 9.73
CA ALA A 195 -19.54 -6.43 10.45
C ALA A 195 -18.98 -7.65 9.70
N ILE A 196 -17.66 -7.81 9.72
CA ILE A 196 -17.03 -9.03 9.20
C ILE A 196 -16.99 -10.10 10.32
N SER A 197 -17.28 -11.33 9.96
CA SER A 197 -17.34 -12.43 10.93
C SER A 197 -15.96 -12.95 11.36
N SER A 198 -14.95 -12.82 10.48
CA SER A 198 -13.59 -13.28 10.76
C SER A 198 -12.54 -12.59 9.89
N SER A 199 -11.27 -12.68 10.30
CA SER A 199 -10.12 -12.19 9.55
C SER A 199 -9.67 -13.14 8.42
N GLN A 200 -10.32 -14.28 8.21
CA GLN A 200 -10.03 -15.25 7.14
C GLN A 200 -8.54 -15.63 7.05
N LEU A 201 -7.90 -15.96 8.18
CA LEU A 201 -6.44 -16.14 8.28
C LEU A 201 -5.89 -17.22 7.36
N LEU A 202 -6.62 -18.35 7.19
CA LEU A 202 -6.18 -19.40 6.26
C LEU A 202 -6.13 -18.91 4.82
N LYS A 203 -7.12 -18.14 4.39
CA LYS A 203 -7.13 -17.51 3.07
C LYS A 203 -5.99 -16.50 2.94
N ALA A 204 -5.72 -15.71 3.98
CA ALA A 204 -4.62 -14.77 3.99
C ALA A 204 -3.26 -15.48 3.87
N LEU A 205 -3.10 -16.63 4.55
CA LEU A 205 -1.90 -17.46 4.42
C LEU A 205 -1.69 -17.91 2.98
N VAL A 206 -2.73 -18.44 2.32
CA VAL A 206 -2.66 -18.87 0.91
C VAL A 206 -2.28 -17.70 0.00
N VAL A 207 -2.92 -16.54 0.17
CA VAL A 207 -2.61 -15.33 -0.62
C VAL A 207 -1.18 -14.85 -0.35
N SER A 208 -0.69 -14.94 0.88
CA SER A 208 0.70 -14.58 1.22
C SER A 208 1.70 -15.55 0.58
N LEU A 209 1.41 -16.85 0.55
CA LEU A 209 2.25 -17.83 -0.12
C LEU A 209 2.30 -17.61 -1.64
N VAL A 210 1.17 -17.27 -2.27
CA VAL A 210 1.13 -16.90 -3.69
C VAL A 210 1.97 -15.64 -3.94
N ALA A 211 1.85 -14.61 -3.09
CA ALA A 211 2.63 -13.39 -3.23
C ALA A 211 4.15 -13.64 -3.04
N ALA A 212 4.53 -14.45 -2.06
CA ALA A 212 5.93 -14.83 -1.83
C ALA A 212 6.47 -15.68 -3.00
N GLY A 213 5.68 -16.63 -3.50
CA GLY A 213 6.01 -17.44 -4.67
C GLY A 213 6.22 -16.59 -5.93
N PHE A 214 5.40 -15.55 -6.11
CA PHE A 214 5.58 -14.59 -7.20
C PHE A 214 6.90 -13.83 -7.09
N VAL A 215 7.24 -13.33 -5.90
CA VAL A 215 8.52 -12.61 -5.68
C VAL A 215 9.71 -13.55 -5.90
N TYR A 216 9.63 -14.78 -5.38
CA TYR A 216 10.66 -15.79 -5.61
C TYR A 216 10.83 -16.07 -7.11
N TRP A 217 9.73 -16.30 -7.82
CA TRP A 217 9.75 -16.52 -9.28
C TRP A 217 10.34 -15.31 -10.01
N LEU A 218 9.95 -14.10 -9.65
CA LEU A 218 10.47 -12.87 -10.23
C LEU A 218 12.00 -12.79 -10.09
N LEU A 219 12.53 -13.05 -8.90
CA LEU A 219 13.97 -12.96 -8.64
C LEU A 219 14.75 -14.13 -9.25
N ALA A 220 14.18 -15.34 -9.25
CA ALA A 220 14.82 -16.51 -9.84
C ALA A 220 14.95 -16.45 -11.38
N HIS A 221 14.11 -15.64 -12.04
CA HIS A 221 14.15 -15.45 -13.51
C HIS A 221 14.74 -14.09 -13.90
N ALA A 222 15.36 -13.39 -12.95
CA ALA A 222 16.10 -12.17 -13.27
C ALA A 222 17.28 -12.50 -14.21
N PRO A 223 17.52 -11.71 -15.26
CA PRO A 223 18.61 -11.96 -16.20
C PRO A 223 19.96 -11.89 -15.48
N VAL A 224 20.78 -12.89 -15.68
CA VAL A 224 22.17 -12.92 -15.18
C VAL A 224 23.01 -12.08 -16.13
N VAL A 225 23.83 -11.20 -15.60
CA VAL A 225 24.88 -10.53 -16.40
C VAL A 225 25.82 -11.63 -16.88
N SER A 226 25.80 -11.93 -18.19
CA SER A 226 26.81 -12.83 -18.74
C SER A 226 28.17 -12.12 -18.73
N ASP A 227 29.13 -12.62 -17.96
CA ASP A 227 30.53 -12.16 -17.94
C ASP A 227 31.29 -12.36 -19.27
N ASN A 228 30.57 -12.47 -20.40
CA ASN A 228 31.14 -12.71 -21.71
C ASN A 228 31.38 -11.41 -22.50
N THR A 229 32.11 -10.47 -21.92
CA THR A 229 32.71 -9.35 -22.68
C THR A 229 34.12 -9.08 -22.15
N TYR A 230 35.06 -9.96 -22.53
CA TYR A 230 36.47 -9.67 -22.63
C TYR A 230 36.94 -9.88 -24.07
#